data_6872177e9ed0c0640dfc5b6b470d8d63
#
_entry.id   6872177e9ed0c0640dfc5b6b470d8d63
#
_cell.length_a   1.000
_cell.length_b   1.000
_cell.length_c   1.000
_cell.angle_alpha   90.00
_cell.angle_beta   90.00
_cell.angle_gamma   90.00
#
_symmetry.space_group_name_H-M   'P 1'
#
loop_
_entity.id
_entity.type
_entity.pdbx_description
1 polymer ?
#
loop_
_entity_poly.entity_id
_entity_poly.type
_entity_poly.pdbx_seq_one_letter_code
_entity_poly.pdbx_strand_id
1 'polypeptide(L)'
;MTEQLDRDWHADDDALRSFADGDAGSALAASVEAHLLRCHHCRGRLSSHAPVEPLQAVWEKIQGQIQAPEPSPTERLLLRLGVSPETGRIMAAVPALRGAWLLGTVACLAFAALASVYDGALGSLLFLLVAPLVPVAGTAGAYGRDADPSHELSVVTPYSGTRLVLLRTAGVLATTIPVAAVAGLLLPAPAWLAVAWLGPAVAGVAVSLALAPLLGARVAAVLVATCWSVMVLSLREHPGPVVLVDARTQLLYLAVTAAAFVVLLTRSVAFDRLGRLP
;
A
#
# COMPACT_ATOMS: atom_id res chain seq x y z
N MET A 1 -32.70 -35.87 -21.87
CA MET A 1 -32.12 -37.20 -22.17
C MET A 1 -30.59 -37.17 -22.21
N THR A 2 -29.96 -36.00 -22.23
CA THR A 2 -28.50 -35.80 -22.23
C THR A 2 -27.91 -35.72 -20.79
N GLU A 3 -28.70 -35.44 -19.77
CA GLU A 3 -28.23 -35.24 -18.40
C GLU A 3 -28.03 -36.57 -17.62
N GLN A 4 -28.58 -37.67 -18.10
CA GLN A 4 -28.47 -38.99 -17.46
C GLN A 4 -27.23 -39.77 -17.93
N LEU A 5 -26.72 -39.48 -19.14
CA LEU A 5 -25.51 -40.11 -19.73
C LEU A 5 -24.21 -39.60 -19.05
N ASP A 6 -24.25 -38.43 -18.41
CA ASP A 6 -23.07 -37.80 -17.78
C ASP A 6 -22.85 -38.30 -16.32
N ARG A 7 -23.81 -39.05 -15.75
CA ARG A 7 -23.74 -39.54 -14.35
C ARG A 7 -23.03 -40.88 -14.20
N ASP A 8 -22.91 -41.65 -15.23
CA ASP A 8 -22.40 -43.04 -15.17
C ASP A 8 -21.01 -43.22 -15.82
N TRP A 9 -20.43 -42.21 -16.42
CA TRP A 9 -19.10 -42.32 -16.97
C TRP A 9 -18.03 -42.04 -15.90
N HIS A 10 -17.13 -43.01 -15.73
CA HIS A 10 -15.97 -42.90 -14.89
C HIS A 10 -14.70 -43.15 -15.69
N ALA A 11 -13.65 -42.38 -15.42
CA ALA A 11 -12.34 -42.63 -15.99
C ALA A 11 -11.82 -44.00 -15.57
N ASP A 12 -11.24 -44.75 -16.49
CA ASP A 12 -10.63 -46.02 -16.19
C ASP A 12 -9.34 -45.89 -15.37
N ASP A 13 -8.85 -46.96 -14.76
CA ASP A 13 -7.65 -46.91 -13.94
C ASP A 13 -6.39 -46.58 -14.70
N ASP A 14 -6.31 -46.93 -16.00
CA ASP A 14 -5.14 -46.65 -16.82
C ASP A 14 -5.09 -45.16 -17.17
N ALA A 15 -6.23 -44.54 -17.47
CA ALA A 15 -6.33 -43.10 -17.66
C ALA A 15 -6.00 -42.31 -16.39
N LEU A 16 -6.49 -42.76 -15.23
CA LEU A 16 -6.19 -42.12 -13.94
C LEU A 16 -4.72 -42.26 -13.55
N ARG A 17 -4.12 -43.45 -13.82
CA ARG A 17 -2.69 -43.69 -13.56
C ARG A 17 -1.82 -42.84 -14.49
N SER A 18 -2.09 -42.86 -15.79
CA SER A 18 -1.37 -42.03 -16.77
C SER A 18 -1.48 -40.54 -16.45
N PHE A 19 -2.62 -40.09 -15.93
CA PHE A 19 -2.80 -38.73 -15.47
C PHE A 19 -1.97 -38.42 -14.21
N ALA A 20 -1.94 -39.35 -13.21
CA ALA A 20 -1.15 -39.19 -12.00
C ALA A 20 0.36 -39.15 -12.29
N ASP A 21 0.82 -39.97 -13.22
CA ASP A 21 2.23 -40.06 -13.63
C ASP A 21 2.68 -38.92 -14.55
N GLY A 22 1.72 -38.10 -15.04
CA GLY A 22 2.00 -36.98 -15.95
C GLY A 22 2.21 -37.41 -17.43
N ASP A 23 1.96 -38.66 -17.73
CA ASP A 23 2.18 -39.25 -19.08
C ASP A 23 0.94 -39.15 -19.96
N ALA A 24 -0.17 -38.64 -19.48
CA ALA A 24 -1.40 -38.45 -20.22
C ALA A 24 -1.22 -37.40 -21.33
N GLY A 25 -1.58 -37.75 -22.56
CA GLY A 25 -1.63 -36.78 -23.65
C GLY A 25 -2.57 -35.59 -23.29
N SER A 26 -2.28 -34.41 -23.83
CA SER A 26 -2.97 -33.15 -23.43
C SER A 26 -4.51 -33.22 -23.52
N ALA A 27 -5.06 -33.91 -24.52
CA ALA A 27 -6.51 -34.07 -24.65
C ALA A 27 -7.10 -34.99 -23.56
N LEU A 28 -6.42 -36.09 -23.23
CA LEU A 28 -6.84 -36.98 -22.15
C LEU A 28 -6.70 -36.32 -20.80
N ALA A 29 -5.59 -35.63 -20.54
CA ALA A 29 -5.34 -34.90 -19.32
C ALA A 29 -6.44 -33.85 -19.05
N ALA A 30 -6.78 -33.02 -20.03
CA ALA A 30 -7.84 -32.02 -19.95
C ALA A 30 -9.22 -32.65 -19.70
N SER A 31 -9.51 -33.80 -20.34
CA SER A 31 -10.77 -34.51 -20.16
C SER A 31 -10.90 -35.10 -18.74
N VAL A 32 -9.83 -35.76 -18.25
CA VAL A 32 -9.77 -36.32 -16.89
C VAL A 32 -9.85 -35.22 -15.85
N GLU A 33 -9.12 -34.11 -16.01
CA GLU A 33 -9.15 -32.95 -15.11
C GLU A 33 -10.57 -32.38 -14.99
N ALA A 34 -11.22 -32.11 -16.13
CA ALA A 34 -12.60 -31.59 -16.15
C ALA A 34 -13.59 -32.54 -15.46
N HIS A 35 -13.42 -33.87 -15.62
CA HIS A 35 -14.24 -34.86 -14.95
C HIS A 35 -13.99 -34.92 -13.43
N LEU A 36 -12.74 -34.86 -12.99
CA LEU A 36 -12.35 -34.89 -11.59
C LEU A 36 -12.93 -33.72 -10.79
N LEU A 37 -13.19 -32.56 -11.41
CA LEU A 37 -13.84 -31.44 -10.73
C LEU A 37 -15.26 -31.78 -10.25
N ARG A 38 -15.94 -32.74 -10.91
CA ARG A 38 -17.35 -33.09 -10.68
C ARG A 38 -17.56 -34.48 -10.05
N CYS A 39 -16.60 -35.41 -10.22
CA CYS A 39 -16.74 -36.80 -9.81
C CYS A 39 -15.92 -37.14 -8.56
N HIS A 40 -16.60 -37.32 -7.41
CA HIS A 40 -15.96 -37.73 -6.16
C HIS A 40 -15.36 -39.17 -6.22
N HIS A 41 -16.00 -40.06 -6.98
CA HIS A 41 -15.56 -41.43 -7.10
C HIS A 41 -14.19 -41.52 -7.79
N CYS A 42 -14.02 -40.82 -8.94
CA CYS A 42 -12.76 -40.82 -9.64
C CYS A 42 -11.66 -40.07 -8.86
N ARG A 43 -11.99 -39.02 -8.09
CA ARG A 43 -11.03 -38.38 -7.15
C ARG A 43 -10.52 -39.37 -6.10
N GLY A 44 -11.41 -40.17 -5.52
CA GLY A 44 -11.03 -41.18 -4.54
C GLY A 44 -10.11 -42.25 -5.14
N ARG A 45 -10.39 -42.68 -6.40
CA ARG A 45 -9.53 -43.65 -7.11
C ARG A 45 -8.17 -43.00 -7.49
N LEU A 46 -8.16 -41.77 -7.98
CA LEU A 46 -6.92 -41.07 -8.30
C LEU A 46 -6.01 -40.92 -7.05
N SER A 47 -6.57 -40.69 -5.89
CA SER A 47 -5.79 -40.55 -4.64
C SER A 47 -4.99 -41.79 -4.29
N SER A 48 -5.40 -42.97 -4.74
CA SER A 48 -4.64 -44.22 -4.52
C SER A 48 -3.43 -44.35 -5.48
N HIS A 49 -3.40 -43.62 -6.57
CA HIS A 49 -2.27 -43.58 -7.52
C HIS A 49 -1.33 -42.38 -7.27
N ALA A 50 -1.78 -41.37 -6.49
CA ALA A 50 -0.96 -40.22 -6.21
C ALA A 50 0.15 -40.55 -5.19
N PRO A 51 1.41 -40.16 -5.45
CA PRO A 51 2.50 -40.36 -4.49
C PRO A 51 2.29 -39.48 -3.26
N VAL A 52 1.99 -40.10 -2.13
CA VAL A 52 1.61 -39.38 -0.89
C VAL A 52 2.76 -38.59 -0.29
N GLU A 53 3.98 -39.16 -0.28
CA GLU A 53 5.14 -38.51 0.35
C GLU A 53 5.55 -37.15 -0.29
N PRO A 54 5.73 -37.04 -1.61
CA PRO A 54 6.08 -35.76 -2.21
C PRO A 54 4.94 -34.74 -2.11
N LEU A 55 3.68 -35.16 -2.16
CA LEU A 55 2.53 -34.26 -1.95
C LEU A 55 2.48 -33.73 -0.54
N GLN A 56 2.77 -34.58 0.46
CA GLN A 56 2.79 -34.18 1.85
C GLN A 56 3.94 -33.21 2.15
N ALA A 57 5.12 -33.43 1.62
CA ALA A 57 6.25 -32.52 1.74
C ALA A 57 5.96 -31.13 1.11
N VAL A 58 5.33 -31.12 -0.08
CA VAL A 58 4.88 -29.87 -0.73
C VAL A 58 3.82 -29.17 0.11
N TRP A 59 2.85 -29.93 0.64
CA TRP A 59 1.79 -29.38 1.50
C TRP A 59 2.34 -28.78 2.80
N GLU A 60 3.25 -29.45 3.48
CA GLU A 60 3.92 -28.94 4.68
C GLU A 60 4.70 -27.67 4.39
N LYS A 61 5.39 -27.60 3.24
CA LYS A 61 6.08 -26.39 2.80
C LYS A 61 5.12 -25.24 2.54
N ILE A 62 3.99 -25.50 1.89
CA ILE A 62 2.94 -24.49 1.63
C ILE A 62 2.32 -24.02 2.96
N GLN A 63 1.96 -24.96 3.84
CA GLN A 63 1.44 -24.62 5.17
C GLN A 63 2.44 -23.77 5.97
N GLY A 64 3.72 -24.12 5.96
CA GLY A 64 4.76 -23.34 6.64
C GLY A 64 4.85 -21.92 6.12
N GLN A 65 4.72 -21.72 4.81
CA GLN A 65 4.71 -20.38 4.18
C GLN A 65 3.46 -19.57 4.50
N ILE A 66 2.29 -20.24 4.62
CA ILE A 66 1.02 -19.55 4.91
C ILE A 66 0.86 -19.26 6.40
N GLN A 67 1.19 -20.24 7.26
CA GLN A 67 0.94 -20.16 8.71
C GLN A 67 2.00 -19.35 9.47
N ALA A 68 3.24 -19.38 9.02
CA ALA A 68 4.33 -18.68 9.68
C ALA A 68 5.31 -18.06 8.66
N PRO A 69 4.87 -17.10 7.83
CA PRO A 69 5.81 -16.38 6.98
C PRO A 69 6.84 -15.68 7.87
N GLU A 70 8.13 -15.82 7.52
CA GLU A 70 9.18 -15.13 8.25
C GLU A 70 8.93 -13.61 8.26
N PRO A 71 8.96 -12.96 9.44
CA PRO A 71 8.72 -11.53 9.52
C PRO A 71 9.82 -10.77 8.78
N SER A 72 9.42 -9.83 7.95
CA SER A 72 10.34 -8.94 7.22
C SER A 72 11.21 -8.14 8.20
N PRO A 73 12.37 -7.60 7.77
CA PRO A 73 13.19 -6.75 8.65
C PRO A 73 12.42 -5.57 9.24
N THR A 74 11.54 -4.97 8.47
CA THR A 74 10.65 -3.87 8.90
C THR A 74 9.61 -4.34 9.91
N GLU A 75 9.04 -5.52 9.72
CA GLU A 75 8.11 -6.14 10.67
C GLU A 75 8.80 -6.45 12.00
N ARG A 76 10.03 -7.02 11.96
CA ARG A 76 10.83 -7.26 13.17
C ARG A 76 11.11 -5.99 13.95
N LEU A 77 11.38 -4.88 13.25
CA LEU A 77 11.59 -3.57 13.89
C LEU A 77 10.30 -3.08 14.56
N LEU A 78 9.15 -3.16 13.87
CA LEU A 78 7.85 -2.76 14.41
C LEU A 78 7.45 -3.59 15.63
N LEU A 79 7.70 -4.91 15.60
CA LEU A 79 7.49 -5.80 16.75
C LEU A 79 8.34 -5.40 17.96
N ARG A 80 9.62 -5.02 17.74
CA ARG A 80 10.50 -4.51 18.81
C ARG A 80 10.01 -3.19 19.40
N LEU A 81 9.31 -2.37 18.61
CA LEU A 81 8.68 -1.12 19.06
C LEU A 81 7.33 -1.34 19.74
N GLY A 82 6.91 -2.60 19.96
CA GLY A 82 5.67 -2.94 20.67
C GLY A 82 4.41 -2.92 19.80
N VAL A 83 4.56 -2.86 18.46
CA VAL A 83 3.42 -2.95 17.54
C VAL A 83 2.93 -4.40 17.48
N SER A 84 1.61 -4.63 17.52
CA SER A 84 1.04 -5.97 17.43
C SER A 84 1.43 -6.66 16.09
N PRO A 85 1.60 -8.01 16.07
CA PRO A 85 2.03 -8.73 14.87
C PRO A 85 1.14 -8.49 13.65
N GLU A 86 -0.17 -8.41 13.85
CA GLU A 86 -1.13 -8.18 12.78
C GLU A 86 -0.98 -6.77 12.19
N THR A 87 -0.84 -5.76 13.07
CA THR A 87 -0.62 -4.36 12.65
C THR A 87 0.74 -4.20 11.98
N GLY A 88 1.77 -4.85 12.52
CA GLY A 88 3.12 -4.85 11.96
C GLY A 88 3.16 -5.40 10.54
N ARG A 89 2.45 -6.50 10.25
CA ARG A 89 2.32 -7.08 8.90
C ARG A 89 1.63 -6.12 7.93
N ILE A 90 0.51 -5.52 8.34
CA ILE A 90 -0.22 -4.55 7.52
C ILE A 90 0.67 -3.34 7.21
N MET A 91 1.38 -2.81 8.19
CA MET A 91 2.30 -1.69 8.00
C MET A 91 3.50 -2.07 7.12
N ALA A 92 4.12 -3.22 7.33
CA ALA A 92 5.25 -3.69 6.54
C ALA A 92 4.89 -3.96 5.06
N ALA A 93 3.62 -4.21 4.74
CA ALA A 93 3.13 -4.36 3.38
C ALA A 93 3.01 -3.01 2.63
N VAL A 94 3.16 -1.86 3.32
CA VAL A 94 3.03 -0.54 2.69
C VAL A 94 4.17 -0.30 1.70
N PRO A 95 3.89 0.09 0.44
CA PRO A 95 4.92 0.36 -0.57
C PRO A 95 5.96 1.41 -0.16
N ALA A 96 5.56 2.37 0.70
CA ALA A 96 6.47 3.40 1.22
C ALA A 96 7.61 2.85 2.10
N LEU A 97 7.48 1.62 2.62
CA LEU A 97 8.55 0.92 3.35
C LEU A 97 9.48 0.11 2.43
N ARG A 98 9.21 0.10 1.13
CA ARG A 98 10.09 -0.55 0.16
C ARG A 98 11.36 0.27 -0.04
N GLY A 99 12.52 -0.40 -0.13
CA GLY A 99 13.82 0.25 -0.25
C GLY A 99 13.91 1.27 -1.38
N ALA A 100 13.28 1.01 -2.53
CA ALA A 100 13.24 1.93 -3.66
C ALA A 100 12.57 3.27 -3.33
N TRP A 101 11.45 3.26 -2.58
CA TRP A 101 10.79 4.49 -2.14
C TRP A 101 11.65 5.30 -1.16
N LEU A 102 12.23 4.62 -0.18
CA LEU A 102 13.13 5.26 0.79
C LEU A 102 14.35 5.85 0.11
N LEU A 103 14.99 5.10 -0.80
CA LEU A 103 16.12 5.59 -1.59
C LEU A 103 15.75 6.83 -2.41
N GLY A 104 14.62 6.81 -3.11
CA GLY A 104 14.12 7.96 -3.86
C GLY A 104 13.87 9.18 -2.96
N THR A 105 13.25 8.98 -1.80
CA THR A 105 13.02 10.04 -0.82
C THR A 105 14.32 10.63 -0.30
N VAL A 106 15.26 9.78 0.11
CA VAL A 106 16.58 10.20 0.59
C VAL A 106 17.33 10.94 -0.52
N ALA A 107 17.34 10.43 -1.74
CA ALA A 107 18.01 11.07 -2.87
C ALA A 107 17.46 12.47 -3.17
N CYS A 108 16.12 12.64 -3.20
CA CYS A 108 15.49 13.94 -3.43
C CYS A 108 15.82 14.95 -2.32
N LEU A 109 15.76 14.52 -1.06
CA LEU A 109 16.04 15.39 0.08
C LEU A 109 17.54 15.69 0.21
N ALA A 110 18.41 14.71 -0.09
CA ALA A 110 19.84 14.92 -0.15
C ALA A 110 20.23 15.92 -1.26
N PHE A 111 19.57 15.85 -2.41
CA PHE A 111 19.78 16.81 -3.47
C PHE A 111 19.40 18.24 -3.02
N ALA A 112 18.29 18.42 -2.31
CA ALA A 112 17.92 19.73 -1.75
C ALA A 112 18.94 20.22 -0.71
N ALA A 113 19.44 19.33 0.15
CA ALA A 113 20.48 19.65 1.12
C ALA A 113 21.81 20.02 0.44
N LEU A 114 22.22 19.30 -0.59
CA LEU A 114 23.44 19.61 -1.35
C LEU A 114 23.31 20.93 -2.10
N ALA A 115 22.15 21.21 -2.72
CA ALA A 115 21.88 22.48 -3.39
C ALA A 115 22.04 23.67 -2.43
N SER A 116 21.69 23.49 -1.15
CA SER A 116 21.83 24.55 -0.14
C SER A 116 23.29 24.92 0.19
N VAL A 117 24.24 24.06 -0.12
CA VAL A 117 25.68 24.36 0.03
C VAL A 117 26.15 25.41 -0.99
N TYR A 118 25.52 25.40 -2.19
CA TYR A 118 25.85 26.35 -3.25
C TYR A 118 25.03 27.62 -3.16
N ASP A 119 23.73 27.50 -2.84
CA ASP A 119 22.79 28.59 -2.66
C ASP A 119 21.74 28.20 -1.61
N GLY A 120 21.83 28.82 -0.43
CA GLY A 120 20.93 28.55 0.68
C GLY A 120 19.47 28.87 0.37
N ALA A 121 19.20 29.88 -0.47
CA ALA A 121 17.84 30.21 -0.91
C ALA A 121 17.27 29.12 -1.83
N LEU A 122 18.06 28.63 -2.77
CA LEU A 122 17.69 27.54 -3.66
C LEU A 122 17.45 26.24 -2.88
N GLY A 123 18.33 25.91 -1.95
CA GLY A 123 18.20 24.72 -1.11
C GLY A 123 16.92 24.75 -0.27
N SER A 124 16.62 25.88 0.37
CA SER A 124 15.38 26.08 1.13
C SER A 124 14.13 25.98 0.25
N LEU A 125 14.16 26.56 -0.95
CA LEU A 125 13.08 26.46 -1.93
C LEU A 125 12.83 25.00 -2.34
N LEU A 126 13.89 24.27 -2.72
CA LEU A 126 13.81 22.88 -3.12
C LEU A 126 13.31 21.99 -1.98
N PHE A 127 13.78 22.23 -0.76
CA PHE A 127 13.31 21.52 0.41
C PHE A 127 11.82 21.75 0.66
N LEU A 128 11.35 22.99 0.69
CA LEU A 128 9.93 23.32 0.85
C LEU A 128 9.07 22.82 -0.31
N LEU A 129 9.62 22.73 -1.51
CA LEU A 129 8.92 22.16 -2.66
C LEU A 129 8.72 20.65 -2.49
N VAL A 130 9.77 19.93 -2.10
CA VAL A 130 9.80 18.46 -2.12
C VAL A 130 9.30 17.84 -0.81
N ALA A 131 9.73 18.33 0.35
CA ALA A 131 9.45 17.71 1.63
C ALA A 131 7.95 17.46 1.91
N PRO A 132 7.03 18.42 1.68
CA PRO A 132 5.61 18.20 1.86
C PRO A 132 5.00 17.22 0.84
N LEU A 133 5.59 17.11 -0.37
CA LEU A 133 5.06 16.24 -1.41
C LEU A 133 5.41 14.77 -1.24
N VAL A 134 6.51 14.47 -0.54
CA VAL A 134 6.93 13.09 -0.31
C VAL A 134 5.84 12.25 0.38
N PRO A 135 5.24 12.66 1.52
CA PRO A 135 4.17 11.88 2.14
C PRO A 135 2.89 11.85 1.30
N VAL A 136 2.59 12.92 0.53
CA VAL A 136 1.44 12.95 -0.39
C VAL A 136 1.61 11.89 -1.49
N ALA A 137 2.77 11.83 -2.13
CA ALA A 137 3.08 10.84 -3.14
C ALA A 137 3.12 9.41 -2.56
N GLY A 138 3.67 9.25 -1.36
CA GLY A 138 3.71 7.98 -0.65
C GLY A 138 2.32 7.43 -0.33
N THR A 139 1.41 8.29 0.12
CA THR A 139 0.01 7.88 0.36
C THR A 139 -0.70 7.52 -0.94
N ALA A 140 -0.52 8.30 -2.01
CA ALA A 140 -1.10 7.98 -3.31
C ALA A 140 -0.61 6.64 -3.87
N GLY A 141 0.69 6.33 -3.70
CA GLY A 141 1.28 5.05 -4.08
C GLY A 141 0.76 3.88 -3.25
N ALA A 142 0.38 4.12 -1.98
CA ALA A 142 -0.17 3.10 -1.10
C ALA A 142 -1.62 2.69 -1.44
N TYR A 143 -2.34 3.48 -2.25
CA TYR A 143 -3.77 3.28 -2.59
C TYR A 143 -4.03 2.95 -4.07
N GLY A 144 -3.01 2.82 -4.91
CA GLY A 144 -3.19 2.48 -6.31
C GLY A 144 -3.64 1.03 -6.50
N ARG A 145 -4.65 0.75 -7.34
CA ARG A 145 -5.06 -0.61 -7.72
C ARG A 145 -3.90 -1.43 -8.25
N ASP A 146 -3.00 -0.81 -8.99
CA ASP A 146 -1.82 -1.44 -9.58
C ASP A 146 -0.68 -1.63 -8.56
N ALA A 147 -0.77 -1.02 -7.37
CA ALA A 147 0.25 -1.11 -6.33
C ALA A 147 -0.08 -2.14 -5.24
N ASP A 148 -1.32 -2.60 -5.17
CA ASP A 148 -1.79 -3.53 -4.15
C ASP A 148 -2.29 -4.84 -4.79
N PRO A 149 -1.43 -5.88 -4.90
CA PRO A 149 -1.84 -7.21 -5.37
C PRO A 149 -2.93 -7.85 -4.50
N SER A 150 -3.08 -7.36 -3.26
CA SER A 150 -4.08 -7.85 -2.30
C SER A 150 -5.36 -7.00 -2.28
N HIS A 151 -5.56 -6.09 -3.26
CA HIS A 151 -6.76 -5.25 -3.32
C HIS A 151 -8.06 -6.09 -3.30
N GLU A 152 -8.08 -7.19 -4.04
CA GLU A 152 -9.23 -8.11 -4.07
C GLU A 152 -9.46 -8.79 -2.70
N LEU A 153 -8.38 -9.11 -1.98
CA LEU A 153 -8.46 -9.69 -0.63
C LEU A 153 -8.89 -8.65 0.40
N SER A 154 -8.56 -7.37 0.21
CA SER A 154 -8.93 -6.29 1.14
C SER A 154 -10.43 -6.02 1.14
N VAL A 155 -11.15 -6.34 0.05
CA VAL A 155 -12.61 -6.21 -0.06
C VAL A 155 -13.35 -7.25 0.79
N VAL A 156 -12.76 -8.43 1.00
CA VAL A 156 -13.36 -9.54 1.77
C VAL A 156 -12.89 -9.59 3.24
N THR A 157 -11.98 -8.70 3.66
CA THR A 157 -11.51 -8.69 5.05
C THR A 157 -12.46 -7.90 5.95
N PRO A 158 -12.66 -8.32 7.22
CA PRO A 158 -13.55 -7.65 8.17
C PRO A 158 -13.00 -6.30 8.69
N TYR A 159 -11.83 -5.88 8.22
CA TYR A 159 -11.28 -4.57 8.56
C TYR A 159 -12.01 -3.47 7.81
N SER A 160 -12.51 -2.46 8.53
CA SER A 160 -13.08 -1.27 7.89
C SER A 160 -12.02 -0.62 6.98
N GLY A 161 -12.40 -0.28 5.76
CA GLY A 161 -11.49 0.36 4.80
C GLY A 161 -10.79 1.59 5.38
N THR A 162 -11.47 2.34 6.26
CA THR A 162 -10.93 3.51 6.96
C THR A 162 -9.73 3.16 7.86
N ARG A 163 -9.80 2.05 8.61
CA ARG A 163 -8.69 1.61 9.48
C ARG A 163 -7.45 1.27 8.66
N LEU A 164 -7.64 0.56 7.55
CA LEU A 164 -6.56 0.20 6.63
C LEU A 164 -5.91 1.45 6.02
N VAL A 165 -6.73 2.44 5.61
CA VAL A 165 -6.30 3.74 5.11
C VAL A 165 -5.43 4.45 6.15
N LEU A 166 -5.90 4.58 7.38
CA LEU A 166 -5.17 5.26 8.44
C LEU A 166 -3.85 4.56 8.79
N LEU A 167 -3.83 3.22 8.87
CA LEU A 167 -2.61 2.45 9.15
C LEU A 167 -1.56 2.61 8.04
N ARG A 168 -1.99 2.56 6.76
CA ARG A 168 -1.08 2.78 5.62
C ARG A 168 -0.53 4.21 5.62
N THR A 169 -1.38 5.20 5.87
CA THR A 169 -0.95 6.60 5.98
C THR A 169 0.02 6.81 7.13
N ALA A 170 -0.26 6.22 8.30
CA ALA A 170 0.63 6.27 9.45
C ALA A 170 2.02 5.66 9.13
N GLY A 171 2.05 4.54 8.40
CA GLY A 171 3.30 3.91 7.93
C GLY A 171 4.11 4.82 7.00
N VAL A 172 3.44 5.51 6.06
CA VAL A 172 4.09 6.50 5.18
C VAL A 172 4.65 7.65 5.99
N LEU A 173 3.87 8.25 6.89
CA LEU A 173 4.31 9.37 7.72
C LEU A 173 5.45 8.98 8.67
N ALA A 174 5.36 7.81 9.30
CA ALA A 174 6.38 7.31 10.21
C ALA A 174 7.75 7.12 9.54
N THR A 175 7.79 6.87 8.24
CA THR A 175 9.04 6.73 7.49
C THR A 175 9.52 8.03 6.87
N THR A 176 8.61 8.86 6.37
CA THR A 176 8.98 10.09 5.65
C THR A 176 9.32 11.24 6.58
N ILE A 177 8.63 11.37 7.74
CA ILE A 177 8.88 12.46 8.70
C ILE A 177 10.31 12.44 9.25
N PRO A 178 10.86 11.33 9.77
CA PRO A 178 12.24 11.32 10.29
C PRO A 178 13.27 11.68 9.22
N VAL A 179 13.11 11.12 8.01
CA VAL A 179 14.05 11.37 6.89
C VAL A 179 14.04 12.84 6.50
N ALA A 180 12.86 13.43 6.34
CA ALA A 180 12.75 14.84 5.97
C ALA A 180 13.15 15.78 7.12
N ALA A 181 12.91 15.42 8.38
CA ALA A 181 13.39 16.19 9.53
C ALA A 181 14.92 16.22 9.59
N VAL A 182 15.58 15.06 9.41
CA VAL A 182 17.04 15.00 9.34
C VAL A 182 17.57 15.85 8.18
N ALA A 183 16.97 15.75 6.99
CA ALA A 183 17.36 16.57 5.84
C ALA A 183 17.17 18.08 6.14
N GLY A 184 16.07 18.46 6.78
CA GLY A 184 15.81 19.85 7.18
C GLY A 184 16.83 20.40 8.20
N LEU A 185 17.33 19.55 9.11
CA LEU A 185 18.38 19.94 10.07
C LEU A 185 19.76 20.12 9.40
N LEU A 186 19.97 19.50 8.25
CA LEU A 186 21.22 19.64 7.50
C LEU A 186 21.25 20.91 6.63
N LEU A 187 20.11 21.60 6.45
CA LEU A 187 20.09 22.85 5.71
C LEU A 187 20.71 23.99 6.54
N PRO A 188 21.46 24.90 5.92
CA PRO A 188 21.94 26.14 6.53
C PRO A 188 20.78 27.15 6.64
N ALA A 189 19.73 26.78 7.38
CA ALA A 189 18.50 27.52 7.55
C ALA A 189 18.09 27.50 9.04
N PRO A 190 17.15 28.37 9.47
CA PRO A 190 16.67 28.35 10.84
C PRO A 190 16.11 26.98 11.26
N ALA A 191 16.47 26.47 12.43
CA ALA A 191 16.09 25.13 12.90
C ALA A 191 14.58 24.84 12.89
N TRP A 192 13.74 25.89 13.03
CA TRP A 192 12.28 25.76 12.94
C TRP A 192 11.81 25.29 11.55
N LEU A 193 12.57 25.58 10.48
CA LEU A 193 12.24 25.15 9.11
C LEU A 193 12.27 23.62 8.98
N ALA A 194 13.11 22.96 9.79
CA ALA A 194 13.19 21.51 9.82
C ALA A 194 11.87 20.82 10.23
N VAL A 195 10.96 21.51 10.87
CA VAL A 195 9.64 20.99 11.29
C VAL A 195 8.46 21.73 10.66
N ALA A 196 8.67 22.94 10.17
CA ALA A 196 7.60 23.80 9.65
C ALA A 196 6.91 23.24 8.38
N TRP A 197 7.61 22.41 7.59
CA TRP A 197 7.07 21.71 6.42
C TRP A 197 6.00 20.65 6.80
N LEU A 198 5.92 20.23 8.07
CA LEU A 198 4.94 19.22 8.52
C LEU A 198 3.50 19.71 8.35
N GLY A 199 3.22 20.98 8.60
CA GLY A 199 1.88 21.56 8.43
C GLY A 199 1.32 21.33 7.02
N PRO A 200 1.99 21.87 5.97
CA PRO A 200 1.53 21.65 4.58
C PRO A 200 1.57 20.17 4.18
N ALA A 201 2.50 19.35 4.69
CA ALA A 201 2.57 17.92 4.42
C ALA A 201 1.32 17.19 4.91
N VAL A 202 0.97 17.38 6.19
CA VAL A 202 -0.21 16.72 6.80
C VAL A 202 -1.50 17.24 6.18
N ALA A 203 -1.61 18.55 5.91
CA ALA A 203 -2.76 19.12 5.22
C ALA A 203 -2.90 18.55 3.80
N GLY A 204 -1.80 18.44 3.06
CA GLY A 204 -1.78 17.86 1.72
C GLY A 204 -2.22 16.39 1.70
N VAL A 205 -1.73 15.58 2.64
CA VAL A 205 -2.16 14.19 2.81
C VAL A 205 -3.65 14.12 3.15
N ALA A 206 -4.12 14.91 4.12
CA ALA A 206 -5.53 14.91 4.54
C ALA A 206 -6.47 15.30 3.40
N VAL A 207 -6.13 16.35 2.64
CA VAL A 207 -6.89 16.79 1.46
C VAL A 207 -6.87 15.72 0.36
N SER A 208 -5.72 15.12 0.07
CA SER A 208 -5.62 14.04 -0.91
C SER A 208 -6.51 12.86 -0.55
N LEU A 209 -6.54 12.46 0.71
CA LEU A 209 -7.40 11.38 1.20
C LEU A 209 -8.89 11.75 1.15
N ALA A 210 -9.25 13.00 1.47
CA ALA A 210 -10.64 13.48 1.40
C ALA A 210 -11.16 13.55 -0.05
N LEU A 211 -10.28 13.85 -1.03
CA LEU A 211 -10.60 13.89 -2.46
C LEU A 211 -10.52 12.52 -3.14
N ALA A 212 -9.74 11.59 -2.60
CA ALA A 212 -9.52 10.27 -3.21
C ALA A 212 -10.79 9.50 -3.57
N PRO A 213 -11.88 9.49 -2.76
CA PRO A 213 -13.13 8.83 -3.12
C PRO A 213 -13.86 9.45 -4.31
N LEU A 214 -13.59 10.71 -4.65
CA LEU A 214 -14.23 11.46 -5.75
C LEU A 214 -13.45 11.35 -7.06
N LEU A 215 -12.14 11.48 -6.97
CA LEU A 215 -11.25 11.68 -8.11
C LEU A 215 -10.31 10.49 -8.33
N GLY A 216 -10.24 9.57 -7.37
CA GLY A 216 -9.18 8.57 -7.28
C GLY A 216 -7.90 9.11 -6.63
N ALA A 217 -7.18 8.23 -5.93
CA ALA A 217 -6.03 8.62 -5.10
C ALA A 217 -4.90 9.30 -5.89
N ARG A 218 -4.61 8.83 -7.11
CA ARG A 218 -3.55 9.40 -7.96
C ARG A 218 -3.90 10.81 -8.42
N VAL A 219 -5.13 11.02 -8.92
CA VAL A 219 -5.56 12.34 -9.41
C VAL A 219 -5.61 13.34 -8.27
N ALA A 220 -6.15 12.95 -7.11
CA ALA A 220 -6.18 13.79 -5.91
C ALA A 220 -4.77 14.23 -5.49
N ALA A 221 -3.81 13.29 -5.44
CA ALA A 221 -2.43 13.60 -5.08
C ALA A 221 -1.75 14.52 -6.11
N VAL A 222 -1.96 14.29 -7.41
CA VAL A 222 -1.42 15.14 -8.48
C VAL A 222 -1.97 16.56 -8.36
N LEU A 223 -3.27 16.73 -8.11
CA LEU A 223 -3.87 18.05 -7.91
C LEU A 223 -3.27 18.79 -6.72
N VAL A 224 -3.14 18.11 -5.58
CA VAL A 224 -2.51 18.67 -4.37
C VAL A 224 -1.05 19.04 -4.65
N ALA A 225 -0.30 18.15 -5.29
CA ALA A 225 1.10 18.39 -5.64
C ALA A 225 1.27 19.57 -6.60
N THR A 226 0.43 19.66 -7.63
CA THR A 226 0.45 20.79 -8.58
C THR A 226 0.13 22.10 -7.89
N CYS A 227 -0.94 22.13 -7.07
CA CYS A 227 -1.33 23.33 -6.31
C CYS A 227 -0.20 23.80 -5.39
N TRP A 228 0.41 22.87 -4.63
CA TRP A 228 1.55 23.19 -3.78
C TRP A 228 2.75 23.71 -4.55
N SER A 229 3.12 23.03 -5.65
CA SER A 229 4.26 23.43 -6.48
C SER A 229 4.06 24.82 -7.08
N VAL A 230 2.88 25.11 -7.61
CA VAL A 230 2.54 26.44 -8.14
C VAL A 230 2.64 27.48 -7.04
N MET A 231 2.12 27.21 -5.84
CA MET A 231 2.16 28.12 -4.71
C MET A 231 3.59 28.43 -4.26
N VAL A 232 4.45 27.41 -4.13
CA VAL A 232 5.87 27.58 -3.76
C VAL A 232 6.61 28.38 -4.83
N LEU A 233 6.41 28.04 -6.11
CA LEU A 233 7.11 28.69 -7.23
C LEU A 233 6.63 30.12 -7.49
N SER A 234 5.35 30.42 -7.25
CA SER A 234 4.83 31.78 -7.41
C SER A 234 5.38 32.76 -6.36
N LEU A 235 5.75 32.25 -5.18
CA LEU A 235 6.30 33.04 -4.09
C LEU A 235 7.83 32.98 -4.00
N ARG A 236 8.52 32.44 -5.02
CA ARG A 236 9.97 32.24 -4.98
C ARG A 236 10.77 33.51 -4.83
N GLU A 237 10.30 34.64 -5.40
CA GLU A 237 11.01 35.91 -5.44
C GLU A 237 10.58 36.81 -4.26
N HIS A 238 9.28 37.13 -4.16
CA HIS A 238 8.75 38.01 -3.12
C HIS A 238 7.34 37.61 -2.74
N PRO A 239 7.04 37.45 -1.43
CA PRO A 239 7.90 37.64 -0.24
C PRO A 239 8.82 36.44 0.09
N GLY A 240 8.88 35.43 -0.73
CA GLY A 240 9.66 34.21 -0.56
C GLY A 240 8.83 33.02 -0.01
N PRO A 241 9.23 31.76 -0.31
CA PRO A 241 8.45 30.57 0.03
C PRO A 241 8.34 30.30 1.53
N VAL A 242 9.17 30.94 2.35
CA VAL A 242 9.17 30.80 3.81
C VAL A 242 7.84 31.28 4.43
N VAL A 243 7.14 32.21 3.80
CA VAL A 243 5.81 32.68 4.22
C VAL A 243 4.78 31.55 4.24
N LEU A 244 4.95 30.52 3.39
CA LEU A 244 4.07 29.35 3.36
C LEU A 244 4.18 28.44 4.61
N VAL A 245 5.21 28.63 5.41
CA VAL A 245 5.47 27.81 6.60
C VAL A 245 5.59 28.66 7.88
N ASP A 246 5.21 29.93 7.81
CA ASP A 246 5.11 30.85 8.93
C ASP A 246 4.01 30.41 9.95
N ALA A 247 4.05 30.89 11.17
CA ALA A 247 3.14 30.53 12.25
C ALA A 247 1.66 30.76 11.91
N ARG A 248 1.33 31.79 11.12
CA ARG A 248 -0.06 32.08 10.69
C ARG A 248 -0.57 31.05 9.70
N THR A 249 0.26 30.66 8.75
CA THR A 249 -0.09 29.64 7.76
C THR A 249 -0.16 28.26 8.38
N GLN A 250 0.59 27.98 9.45
CA GLN A 250 0.45 26.71 10.21
C GLN A 250 -0.95 26.55 10.81
N LEU A 251 -1.56 27.62 11.33
CA LEU A 251 -2.96 27.58 11.81
C LEU A 251 -3.94 27.26 10.68
N LEU A 252 -3.71 27.82 9.49
CA LEU A 252 -4.52 27.49 8.31
C LEU A 252 -4.40 26.01 7.92
N TYR A 253 -3.19 25.43 7.90
CA TYR A 253 -3.00 24.01 7.63
C TYR A 253 -3.66 23.13 8.68
N LEU A 254 -3.64 23.51 9.96
CA LEU A 254 -4.37 22.79 11.00
C LEU A 254 -5.88 22.82 10.76
N ALA A 255 -6.43 23.99 10.40
CA ALA A 255 -7.85 24.11 10.06
C ALA A 255 -8.24 23.28 8.84
N VAL A 256 -7.43 23.31 7.78
CA VAL A 256 -7.62 22.48 6.56
C VAL A 256 -7.56 21.00 6.89
N THR A 257 -6.58 20.59 7.71
CA THR A 257 -6.44 19.19 8.15
C THR A 257 -7.67 18.75 8.95
N ALA A 258 -8.13 19.56 9.89
CA ALA A 258 -9.33 19.27 10.69
C ALA A 258 -10.59 19.15 9.79
N ALA A 259 -10.77 20.08 8.86
CA ALA A 259 -11.90 20.05 7.94
C ALA A 259 -11.86 18.79 7.03
N ALA A 260 -10.70 18.46 6.47
CA ALA A 260 -10.52 17.24 5.67
C ALA A 260 -10.79 15.98 6.49
N PHE A 261 -10.36 15.94 7.74
CA PHE A 261 -10.60 14.82 8.64
C PHE A 261 -12.09 14.66 8.98
N VAL A 262 -12.80 15.76 9.23
CA VAL A 262 -14.27 15.75 9.42
C VAL A 262 -14.96 15.18 8.17
N VAL A 263 -14.57 15.60 6.97
CA VAL A 263 -15.11 15.06 5.71
C VAL A 263 -14.85 13.56 5.60
N LEU A 264 -13.67 13.08 5.96
CA LEU A 264 -13.34 11.65 5.96
C LEU A 264 -14.21 10.87 6.95
N LEU A 265 -14.39 11.37 8.17
CA LEU A 265 -15.21 10.71 9.20
C LEU A 265 -16.69 10.66 8.81
N THR A 266 -17.26 11.76 8.32
CA THR A 266 -18.68 11.81 7.92
C THR A 266 -18.96 10.86 6.76
N ARG A 267 -18.03 10.71 5.83
CA ARG A 267 -18.15 9.78 4.71
C ARG A 267 -17.99 8.33 5.13
N SER A 268 -17.02 8.00 6.00
CA SER A 268 -16.85 6.64 6.50
C SER A 268 -18.10 6.13 7.23
N VAL A 269 -18.71 6.95 8.07
CA VAL A 269 -19.97 6.62 8.76
C VAL A 269 -21.14 6.43 7.78
N ALA A 270 -21.19 7.20 6.69
CA ALA A 270 -22.22 7.04 5.67
C ALA A 270 -22.09 5.70 4.92
N PHE A 271 -20.86 5.29 4.56
CA PHE A 271 -20.61 3.99 3.92
C PHE A 271 -20.90 2.81 4.85
N ASP A 272 -20.54 2.88 6.12
CA ASP A 272 -20.81 1.83 7.12
C ASP A 272 -22.31 1.67 7.38
N ARG A 273 -23.11 2.73 7.21
CA ARG A 273 -24.58 2.66 7.32
C ARG A 273 -25.23 2.02 6.09
N LEU A 274 -24.74 2.31 4.89
CA LEU A 274 -25.24 1.72 3.65
C LEU A 274 -24.93 0.22 3.54
N GLY A 275 -23.78 -0.23 4.06
CA GLY A 275 -23.42 -1.64 4.09
C GLY A 275 -24.17 -2.49 5.12
N ARG A 276 -24.99 -1.89 5.99
CA ARG A 276 -25.82 -2.57 7.02
C ARG A 276 -27.30 -2.63 6.68
N LEU A 277 -27.70 -2.16 5.52
CA LEU A 277 -29.08 -2.34 5.05
C LEU A 277 -29.22 -3.77 4.50
N PRO A 278 -30.24 -4.54 4.96
CA PRO A 278 -30.46 -5.94 4.60
C PRO A 278 -30.81 -6.12 3.12
#